data_b148a170736046b93399d1d8aab7ace8
#
_entry.id   b148a170736046b93399d1d8aab7ace8
#
_cell.length_a   1.000
_cell.length_b   1.000
_cell.length_c   1.000
_cell.angle_alpha   90.00
_cell.angle_beta   90.00
_cell.angle_gamma   90.00
#
_symmetry.space_group_name_H-M   'P 1'
#
loop_
_entity.id
_entity.type
_entity.pdbx_description
1 polymer ?
#
loop_
_entity_poly.entity_id
_entity_poly.type
_entity_poly.pdbx_seq_one_letter_code
_entity_poly.pdbx_strand_id
1 'polypeptide(L)'
;MERRIFVDAAPLELSPREFAVLELLMLRQGRVVSKVQLQEHLASFGHAIGEASHDVVGDTAIEVYVHRVRRKIEHSEAEIVTVRGFGYLLQARAPV
;
A
#
# COMPACT_ATOMS: atom_id res chain seq x y z
N MET A 1 -10.03 16.84 3.52
CA MET A 1 -10.44 15.45 3.29
C MET A 1 -9.74 14.53 4.26
N GLU A 2 -10.48 13.79 5.01
CA GLU A 2 -9.93 12.90 6.01
C GLU A 2 -9.47 11.59 5.34
N ARG A 3 -8.20 11.25 5.53
CA ARG A 3 -7.64 10.02 4.95
C ARG A 3 -7.68 8.92 5.98
N ARG A 4 -8.76 8.16 5.99
CA ARG A 4 -8.91 7.02 6.87
C ARG A 4 -9.30 5.78 6.08
N ILE A 5 -8.71 4.67 6.48
CA ILE A 5 -9.01 3.36 5.92
C ILE A 5 -9.59 2.52 7.06
N PHE A 6 -10.67 1.81 6.77
CA PHE A 6 -11.36 0.99 7.76
C PHE A 6 -11.34 -0.47 7.34
N VAL A 7 -11.19 -1.33 8.33
CA VAL A 7 -11.33 -2.78 8.18
C VAL A 7 -12.38 -3.20 9.20
N ASP A 8 -13.46 -3.83 8.72
CA ASP A 8 -14.58 -4.27 9.56
C ASP A 8 -15.13 -3.14 10.43
N ALA A 9 -15.30 -1.95 9.84
CA ALA A 9 -15.79 -0.74 10.49
C ALA A 9 -14.88 -0.19 11.59
N ALA A 10 -13.66 -0.74 11.75
CA ALA A 10 -12.65 -0.22 12.67
C ALA A 10 -11.56 0.52 11.87
N PRO A 11 -11.04 1.65 12.38
CA PRO A 11 -9.97 2.35 11.69
C PRO A 11 -8.70 1.49 11.66
N LEU A 12 -8.06 1.44 10.49
CA LEU A 12 -6.81 0.70 10.31
C LEU A 12 -5.64 1.65 10.59
N GLU A 13 -4.81 1.27 11.56
CA GLU A 13 -3.63 2.06 11.90
C GLU A 13 -2.48 1.76 10.97
N LEU A 14 -2.15 2.72 10.11
CA LEU A 14 -1.06 2.63 9.16
C LEU A 14 -0.08 3.78 9.37
N SER A 15 1.21 3.48 9.19
CA SER A 15 2.18 4.57 9.07
C SER A 15 1.91 5.35 7.78
N PRO A 16 2.45 6.58 7.64
CA PRO A 16 2.24 7.35 6.41
C PRO A 16 2.65 6.61 5.15
N ARG A 17 3.77 5.88 5.19
CA ARG A 17 4.24 5.14 4.02
C ARG A 17 3.40 3.90 3.76
N GLU A 18 2.98 3.19 4.80
CA GLU A 18 2.04 2.08 4.66
C GLU A 18 0.72 2.55 4.06
N PHE A 19 0.24 3.70 4.53
CA PHE A 19 -0.97 4.31 3.98
C PHE A 19 -0.82 4.61 2.49
N ALA A 20 0.32 5.19 2.09
CA ALA A 20 0.58 5.52 0.69
C ALA A 20 0.58 4.27 -0.20
N VAL A 21 1.18 3.18 0.28
CA VAL A 21 1.18 1.90 -0.44
C VAL A 21 -0.25 1.42 -0.65
N LEU A 22 -1.03 1.33 0.42
CA LEU A 22 -2.40 0.84 0.33
C LEU A 22 -3.28 1.77 -0.49
N GLU A 23 -3.10 3.07 -0.37
CA GLU A 23 -3.85 4.07 -1.14
C GLU A 23 -3.68 3.84 -2.64
N LEU A 24 -2.44 3.69 -3.11
CA LEU A 24 -2.20 3.47 -4.54
C LEU A 24 -2.80 2.14 -5.01
N LEU A 25 -2.63 1.09 -4.22
CA LEU A 25 -3.21 -0.21 -4.56
C LEU A 25 -4.74 -0.15 -4.63
N MET A 26 -5.37 0.61 -3.75
CA MET A 26 -6.83 0.81 -3.77
C MET A 26 -7.28 1.61 -4.99
N LEU A 27 -6.54 2.65 -5.35
CA LEU A 27 -6.84 3.45 -6.54
C LEU A 27 -6.72 2.63 -7.83
N ARG A 28 -5.90 1.60 -7.80
CA ARG A 28 -5.66 0.71 -8.94
C ARG A 28 -6.19 -0.70 -8.69
N GLN A 29 -7.23 -0.81 -7.87
CA GLN A 29 -7.78 -2.10 -7.47
C GLN A 29 -8.01 -3.02 -8.67
N GLY A 30 -7.50 -4.25 -8.59
CA GLY A 30 -7.60 -5.24 -9.66
C GLY A 30 -6.54 -5.09 -10.74
N ARG A 31 -5.66 -4.10 -10.62
CA ARG A 31 -4.57 -3.88 -11.58
C ARG A 31 -3.23 -4.03 -10.90
N VAL A 32 -2.25 -4.52 -11.63
CA VAL A 32 -0.89 -4.67 -11.12
C VAL A 32 -0.23 -3.30 -11.00
N VAL A 33 0.32 -3.03 -9.81
CA VAL A 33 1.13 -1.83 -9.54
C VAL A 33 2.56 -2.28 -9.37
N SER A 34 3.47 -1.71 -10.16
CA SER A 34 4.88 -2.06 -10.08
C SER A 34 5.55 -1.43 -8.85
N LYS A 35 6.70 -2.00 -8.45
CA LYS A 35 7.49 -1.41 -7.36
C LYS A 35 7.91 0.02 -7.70
N VAL A 36 8.23 0.30 -8.96
CA VAL A 36 8.60 1.65 -9.39
C VAL A 36 7.43 2.62 -9.18
N GLN A 37 6.23 2.21 -9.55
CA GLN A 37 5.04 3.04 -9.32
C GLN A 37 4.80 3.31 -7.85
N LEU A 38 5.01 2.30 -7.00
CA LEU A 38 4.91 2.48 -5.55
C LEU A 38 5.97 3.42 -5.02
N GLN A 39 7.22 3.29 -5.50
CA GLN A 39 8.31 4.18 -5.12
C GLN A 39 8.00 5.63 -5.48
N GLU A 40 7.51 5.86 -6.68
CA GLU A 40 7.13 7.20 -7.14
C GLU A 40 5.98 7.78 -6.31
N HIS A 41 5.00 6.96 -6.00
CA HIS A 41 3.85 7.39 -5.19
C HIS A 41 4.28 7.75 -3.77
N LEU A 42 5.16 6.96 -3.17
CA LEU A 42 5.68 7.24 -1.83
C LEU A 42 6.51 8.53 -1.80
N ALA A 43 7.30 8.78 -2.83
CA ALA A 43 8.07 10.00 -2.93
C ALA A 43 7.14 11.23 -3.02
N SER A 44 6.11 11.15 -3.84
CA SER A 44 5.11 12.20 -3.97
C SER A 44 4.34 12.40 -2.66
N PHE A 45 3.97 11.33 -1.99
CA PHE A 45 3.26 11.37 -0.70
C PHE A 45 4.13 12.01 0.39
N GLY A 46 5.42 11.69 0.42
CA GLY A 46 6.35 12.30 1.36
C GLY A 46 6.39 13.82 1.23
N HIS A 47 6.41 14.34 0.01
CA HIS A 47 6.35 15.76 -0.24
C HIS A 47 5.02 16.36 0.24
N ALA A 48 3.93 15.67 0.00
CA ALA A 48 2.59 16.16 0.36
C ALA A 48 2.41 16.30 1.87
N ILE A 49 3.07 15.47 2.66
CA ILE A 49 3.00 15.52 4.13
C ILE A 49 4.14 16.33 4.76
N GLY A 50 4.97 16.99 3.94
CA GLY A 50 6.05 17.83 4.42
C GLY A 50 7.26 17.05 4.94
N GLU A 51 7.38 15.78 4.57
CA GLU A 51 8.52 14.95 4.97
C GLU A 51 9.79 15.47 4.30
N ALA A 52 10.80 15.81 5.10
CA ALA A 52 12.05 16.36 4.61
C ALA A 52 13.08 15.29 4.23
N SER A 53 12.72 14.05 4.34
CA SER A 53 13.63 12.94 4.04
C SER A 53 13.93 12.87 2.55
N HIS A 54 15.21 12.75 2.23
CA HIS A 54 15.66 12.52 0.86
C HIS A 54 15.93 11.04 0.60
N ASP A 55 15.45 10.18 1.47
CA ASP A 55 15.69 8.75 1.35
C ASP A 55 14.99 8.20 0.11
N VAL A 56 15.78 7.56 -0.73
CA VAL A 56 15.24 6.84 -1.87
C VAL A 56 14.57 5.58 -1.34
N VAL A 57 13.28 5.42 -1.64
CA VAL A 57 12.56 4.20 -1.26
C VAL A 57 12.95 3.11 -2.24
N GLY A 58 13.79 2.17 -1.81
CA GLY A 58 14.26 1.07 -2.64
C GLY A 58 13.27 -0.09 -2.70
N ASP A 59 13.59 -1.08 -3.54
CA ASP A 59 12.76 -2.28 -3.71
C ASP A 59 12.53 -3.01 -2.40
N THR A 60 13.58 -3.15 -1.58
CA THR A 60 13.49 -3.84 -0.30
C THR A 60 12.54 -3.12 0.64
N ALA A 61 12.58 -1.79 0.65
CA ALA A 61 11.66 -1.00 1.49
C ALA A 61 10.21 -1.20 1.04
N ILE A 62 9.96 -1.23 -0.26
CA ILE A 62 8.62 -1.51 -0.79
C ILE A 62 8.13 -2.88 -0.32
N GLU A 63 8.98 -3.89 -0.39
CA GLU A 63 8.63 -5.24 0.07
C GLU A 63 8.24 -5.25 1.56
N VAL A 64 8.99 -4.51 2.38
CA VAL A 64 8.71 -4.40 3.82
C VAL A 64 7.35 -3.71 4.05
N TYR A 65 7.09 -2.60 3.36
CA TYR A 65 5.82 -1.89 3.52
C TYR A 65 4.64 -2.74 3.06
N VAL A 66 4.77 -3.43 1.93
CA VAL A 66 3.74 -4.35 1.43
C VAL A 66 3.47 -5.46 2.45
N HIS A 67 4.54 -6.03 3.00
CA HIS A 67 4.40 -7.07 4.02
C HIS A 67 3.64 -6.57 5.25
N ARG A 68 3.98 -5.37 5.73
CA ARG A 68 3.31 -4.78 6.90
C ARG A 68 1.84 -4.48 6.62
N VAL A 69 1.54 -3.91 5.46
CA VAL A 69 0.15 -3.66 5.07
C VAL A 69 -0.61 -4.97 4.94
N ARG A 70 -0.01 -5.97 4.29
CA ARG A 70 -0.63 -7.29 4.12
C ARG A 70 -1.03 -7.90 5.47
N ARG A 71 -0.16 -7.79 6.46
CA ARG A 71 -0.46 -8.28 7.81
C ARG A 71 -1.61 -7.52 8.46
N LYS A 72 -1.65 -6.22 8.26
CA LYS A 72 -2.69 -5.37 8.87
C LYS A 72 -4.07 -5.58 8.26
N ILE A 73 -4.14 -6.05 7.02
CA ILE A 73 -5.41 -6.30 6.34
C ILE A 73 -5.74 -7.80 6.21
N GLU A 74 -4.97 -8.67 6.87
CA GLU A 74 -5.12 -10.12 6.69
C GLU A 74 -6.49 -10.68 7.08
N HIS A 75 -7.21 -9.99 7.94
CA HIS A 75 -8.56 -10.39 8.38
C HIS A 75 -9.66 -9.61 7.65
N SER A 76 -9.29 -8.78 6.69
CA SER A 76 -10.26 -8.04 5.89
C SER A 76 -10.69 -8.83 4.67
N GLU A 77 -11.64 -8.27 3.91
CA GLU A 77 -12.08 -8.85 2.64
C GLU A 77 -11.12 -8.57 1.50
N ALA A 78 -10.07 -7.76 1.74
CA ALA A 78 -9.08 -7.43 0.73
C ALA A 78 -7.80 -8.20 0.94
N GLU A 79 -7.11 -8.50 -0.16
CA GLU A 79 -5.80 -9.13 -0.11
C GLU A 79 -4.87 -8.51 -1.13
N ILE A 80 -3.58 -8.49 -0.80
CA ILE A 80 -2.54 -8.05 -1.72
C ILE A 80 -1.88 -9.29 -2.31
N VAL A 81 -1.95 -9.40 -3.63
CA VAL A 81 -1.35 -10.51 -4.36
C VAL A 81 -0.04 -10.05 -4.96
N THR A 82 1.01 -10.86 -4.79
CA THR A 82 2.28 -10.64 -5.46
C THR A 82 2.19 -11.21 -6.87
N VAL A 83 2.39 -10.36 -7.86
CA VAL A 83 2.47 -10.79 -9.25
C VAL A 83 3.95 -10.85 -9.62
N ARG A 84 4.50 -12.03 -9.60
CA ARG A 84 5.94 -12.26 -9.73
C ARG A 84 6.50 -11.64 -11.00
N GLY A 85 7.52 -10.80 -10.85
CA GLY A 85 8.15 -10.10 -11.95
C GLY A 85 7.45 -8.82 -12.38
N PHE A 86 6.28 -8.51 -11.84
CA PHE A 86 5.50 -7.32 -12.26
C PHE A 86 5.19 -6.37 -11.11
N GLY A 87 4.84 -6.87 -9.95
CA GLY A 87 4.51 -6.04 -8.80
C GLY A 87 3.43 -6.63 -7.92
N TYR A 88 2.49 -5.80 -7.52
CA TYR A 88 1.43 -6.20 -6.58
C TYR A 88 0.07 -5.72 -7.07
N LEU A 89 -0.98 -6.40 -6.66
CA LEU A 89 -2.34 -5.93 -6.89
C LEU A 89 -3.21 -6.16 -5.66
N LEU A 90 -4.19 -5.31 -5.48
CA LEU A 90 -5.19 -5.45 -4.44
C LEU A 90 -6.46 -6.00 -5.07
N GLN A 91 -7.01 -7.02 -4.47
CA GLN A 91 -8.26 -7.63 -4.93
C GLN A 91 -9.10 -8.08 -3.74
N ALA A 92 -10.37 -8.32 -4.00
CA ALA A 92 -11.23 -8.92 -3.00
C ALA A 92 -10.80 -10.36 -2.75
N ARG A 93 -10.77 -10.75 -1.47
CA ARG A 93 -10.44 -12.12 -1.10
C ARG A 93 -11.55 -13.04 -1.61
N ALA A 94 -11.15 -14.16 -2.19
CA ALA A 94 -12.13 -15.12 -2.71
C ALA A 94 -13.02 -15.63 -1.57
N PRO A 95 -14.34 -15.74 -1.80
CA PRO A 95 -15.23 -16.32 -0.80
C PRO A 95 -14.88 -17.80 -0.60
N VAL A 96 -14.96 -18.24 0.64
CA VAL A 96 -14.70 -19.64 1.01
C VAL A 96 -15.98 -20.44 0.92
#